data_c86e924a281e4b709f4de10c2343e069
#
_entry.id   c86e924a281e4b709f4de10c2343e069
#
_cell.length_a   1.000
_cell.length_b   1.000
_cell.length_c   1.000
_cell.angle_alpha   90.00
_cell.angle_beta   90.00
_cell.angle_gamma   90.00
#
_symmetry.space_group_name_H-M   'P 1'
#
loop_
_entity.id
_entity.type
_entity.pdbx_description
1 polymer ?
#
loop_
_entity_poly.entity_id
_entity_poly.type
_entity_poly.pdbx_seq_one_letter_code
_entity_poly.pdbx_strand_id
1 'polypeptide(L)'
;MSTLRERVIENLNVRRQRILDGQLNCIPSPFKRFSDDFIGIEQSCYYTITSFTKGGKSQFASYTFIYKPLMFCYYTKADVDIKILYFPLEETPERIMQRFISWLLFDFSHGEIRISPRDLRSTTKAVPQEILDIIASEEIQDIIKYFEEHIIFPDEACNPTGIYKYCVRYAEEHGKTYYKTGKYKDEFGIIQEKQVFDRYEQDNSNEYRIIMVDTINLIDTERGMTLKQSMDKLSEYCAKYLRNRYHYSPVIIQQQSFDQEGNEAFKIGRVRPSVAGLGDSKYTSRDSNVVLGLFSPFRFALKEYEGYDISKFKDNIRFLEMIVNRDGEMGGLCPLFFDGAVCQFNELPRPDDNDGIKKVYEYLKKIRGTNSTSKSFFSYGIRKSDKRLHNTKLFSKFAALFK
;
A
#
# COMPACT_ATOMS: atom_id res chain seq x y z
N MET A 1 -33.48 -18.14 6.78
CA MET A 1 -32.08 -17.93 6.35
C MET A 1 -32.06 -17.82 4.84
N SER A 2 -31.47 -16.76 4.31
CA SER A 2 -31.28 -16.62 2.85
C SER A 2 -30.32 -17.69 2.33
N THR A 3 -30.61 -18.27 1.18
CA THR A 3 -29.73 -19.22 0.51
C THR A 3 -28.45 -18.53 0.00
N LEU A 4 -27.39 -19.31 -0.29
CA LEU A 4 -26.18 -18.77 -0.91
C LEU A 4 -26.50 -18.02 -2.22
N ARG A 5 -27.39 -18.57 -3.03
CA ARG A 5 -27.83 -17.97 -4.29
C ARG A 5 -28.47 -16.59 -4.06
N GLU A 6 -29.39 -16.47 -3.10
CA GLU A 6 -30.06 -15.21 -2.79
C GLU A 6 -29.07 -14.14 -2.34
N ARG A 7 -28.10 -14.49 -1.46
CA ARG A 7 -27.04 -13.57 -1.01
C ARG A 7 -26.16 -13.10 -2.14
N VAL A 8 -25.79 -13.97 -3.07
CA VAL A 8 -24.98 -13.60 -4.25
C VAL A 8 -25.74 -12.63 -5.14
N ILE A 9 -27.01 -12.92 -5.46
CA ILE A 9 -27.84 -12.04 -6.30
C ILE A 9 -28.07 -10.69 -5.63
N GLU A 10 -28.33 -10.66 -4.33
CA GLU A 10 -28.49 -9.44 -3.55
C GLU A 10 -27.21 -8.58 -3.58
N ASN A 11 -26.05 -9.18 -3.34
CA ASN A 11 -24.76 -8.49 -3.39
C ASN A 11 -24.49 -7.89 -4.79
N LEU A 12 -24.75 -8.65 -5.86
CA LEU A 12 -24.61 -8.14 -7.23
C LEU A 12 -25.51 -6.93 -7.49
N ASN A 13 -26.76 -6.97 -7.02
CA ASN A 13 -27.70 -5.85 -7.16
C ASN A 13 -27.25 -4.63 -6.35
N VAL A 14 -26.80 -4.82 -5.10
CA VAL A 14 -26.27 -3.74 -4.25
C VAL A 14 -25.06 -3.09 -4.91
N ARG A 15 -24.06 -3.87 -5.32
CA ARG A 15 -22.86 -3.33 -5.98
C ARG A 15 -23.17 -2.59 -7.28
N ARG A 16 -24.10 -3.14 -8.08
CA ARG A 16 -24.57 -2.47 -9.30
C ARG A 16 -25.24 -1.14 -8.97
N GLN A 17 -26.15 -1.11 -7.98
CA GLN A 17 -26.86 0.10 -7.60
C GLN A 17 -25.92 1.17 -7.09
N ARG A 18 -24.93 0.81 -6.27
CA ARG A 18 -23.88 1.75 -5.81
C ARG A 18 -23.20 2.47 -6.98
N ILE A 19 -22.82 1.74 -8.03
CA ILE A 19 -22.20 2.35 -9.23
C ILE A 19 -23.19 3.28 -9.95
N LEU A 20 -24.47 2.90 -10.07
CA LEU A 20 -25.49 3.75 -10.70
C LEU A 20 -25.74 5.04 -9.90
N ASP A 21 -25.61 4.97 -8.58
CA ASP A 21 -25.75 6.11 -7.66
C ASP A 21 -24.46 6.94 -7.54
N GLY A 22 -23.41 6.60 -8.32
CA GLY A 22 -22.11 7.28 -8.30
C GLY A 22 -21.25 6.94 -7.08
N GLN A 23 -21.59 5.89 -6.34
CA GLN A 23 -20.82 5.38 -5.21
C GLN A 23 -19.74 4.40 -5.66
N LEU A 24 -18.77 4.14 -4.78
CA LEU A 24 -17.63 3.29 -5.07
C LEU A 24 -17.80 1.88 -4.51
N ASN A 25 -17.27 0.89 -5.24
CA ASN A 25 -17.10 -0.49 -4.80
C ASN A 25 -15.65 -0.87 -4.52
N CYS A 26 -14.72 0.07 -4.67
CA CYS A 26 -13.31 -0.04 -4.32
C CYS A 26 -12.73 1.35 -4.03
N ILE A 27 -11.63 1.43 -3.30
CA ILE A 27 -10.82 2.65 -3.22
C ILE A 27 -9.90 2.64 -4.46
N PRO A 28 -9.98 3.66 -5.35
CA PRO A 28 -9.34 3.61 -6.66
C PRO A 28 -7.81 3.47 -6.60
N SER A 29 -7.23 2.77 -7.58
CA SER A 29 -5.79 2.73 -7.80
C SER A 29 -5.23 4.14 -8.03
N PRO A 30 -4.05 4.47 -7.45
CA PRO A 30 -3.37 5.72 -7.77
C PRO A 30 -2.73 5.72 -9.17
N PHE A 31 -2.74 4.58 -9.87
CA PHE A 31 -2.12 4.38 -11.18
C PHE A 31 -3.21 4.24 -12.24
N LYS A 32 -3.49 5.33 -12.96
CA LYS A 32 -4.61 5.39 -13.93
C LYS A 32 -4.46 4.45 -15.11
N ARG A 33 -3.25 4.34 -15.68
CA ARG A 33 -2.99 3.47 -16.83
C ARG A 33 -2.84 2.00 -16.47
N PHE A 34 -2.72 1.73 -15.18
CA PHE A 34 -2.65 0.39 -14.61
C PHE A 34 -3.96 0.00 -13.91
N SER A 35 -5.01 0.82 -14.03
CA SER A 35 -6.28 0.60 -13.33
C SER A 35 -7.07 -0.59 -13.89
N ASP A 36 -6.84 -1.00 -15.13
CA ASP A 36 -7.46 -2.19 -15.71
C ASP A 36 -6.87 -3.47 -15.12
N ASP A 37 -5.58 -3.46 -14.77
CA ASP A 37 -4.89 -4.58 -14.11
C ASP A 37 -5.05 -4.52 -12.58
N PHE A 38 -4.93 -3.33 -12.00
CA PHE A 38 -5.04 -3.06 -10.56
C PHE A 38 -6.05 -1.94 -10.31
N ILE A 39 -7.31 -2.32 -10.11
CA ILE A 39 -8.42 -1.36 -9.92
C ILE A 39 -8.31 -0.55 -8.62
N GLY A 40 -7.52 -1.05 -7.64
CA GLY A 40 -7.34 -0.42 -6.33
C GLY A 40 -7.57 -1.38 -5.18
N ILE A 41 -8.11 -0.88 -4.06
CA ILE A 41 -8.33 -1.66 -2.85
C ILE A 41 -9.79 -2.09 -2.79
N GLU A 42 -10.01 -3.39 -2.79
CA GLU A 42 -11.31 -4.03 -2.58
C GLU A 42 -11.43 -4.57 -1.16
N GLN A 43 -12.65 -4.64 -0.64
CA GLN A 43 -12.91 -5.36 0.61
C GLN A 43 -12.70 -6.86 0.41
N SER A 44 -12.18 -7.54 1.43
CA SER A 44 -11.95 -8.98 1.39
C SER A 44 -11.00 -9.43 0.28
N CYS A 45 -10.05 -8.58 -0.10
CA CYS A 45 -9.02 -8.89 -1.09
C CYS A 45 -7.63 -8.94 -0.44
N TYR A 46 -6.91 -10.02 -0.65
CA TYR A 46 -5.57 -10.23 -0.08
C TYR A 46 -4.50 -9.86 -1.11
N TYR A 47 -3.65 -8.90 -0.74
CA TYR A 47 -2.56 -8.37 -1.55
C TYR A 47 -1.21 -8.82 -0.99
N THR A 48 -0.29 -9.25 -1.86
CA THR A 48 1.13 -9.41 -1.52
C THR A 48 1.96 -8.45 -2.36
N ILE A 49 2.82 -7.68 -1.69
CA ILE A 49 3.78 -6.78 -2.33
C ILE A 49 5.15 -7.40 -2.20
N THR A 50 5.85 -7.57 -3.31
CA THR A 50 7.18 -8.16 -3.29
C THR A 50 8.19 -7.38 -4.11
N SER A 51 9.43 -7.39 -3.67
CA SER A 51 10.60 -6.89 -4.41
C SER A 51 11.88 -7.46 -3.83
N PHE A 52 12.96 -7.28 -4.56
CA PHE A 52 14.32 -7.50 -4.02
C PHE A 52 14.65 -6.49 -2.91
N THR A 53 15.67 -6.78 -2.10
CA THR A 53 16.15 -5.91 -1.04
C THR A 53 16.37 -4.49 -1.57
N LYS A 54 15.97 -3.45 -0.81
CA LYS A 54 16.07 -2.03 -1.20
C LYS A 54 15.35 -1.67 -2.51
N GLY A 55 14.42 -2.50 -2.99
CA GLY A 55 13.60 -2.20 -4.18
C GLY A 55 12.56 -1.10 -3.98
N GLY A 56 12.27 -0.72 -2.72
CA GLY A 56 11.27 0.31 -2.38
C GLY A 56 9.91 -0.27 -2.00
N LYS A 57 9.82 -1.58 -1.67
CA LYS A 57 8.55 -2.28 -1.35
C LYS A 57 7.72 -1.60 -0.27
N SER A 58 8.34 -1.26 0.88
CA SER A 58 7.64 -0.60 2.00
C SER A 58 7.13 0.79 1.62
N GLN A 59 7.95 1.58 0.89
CA GLN A 59 7.53 2.89 0.38
C GLN A 59 6.40 2.76 -0.65
N PHE A 60 6.47 1.78 -1.54
CA PHE A 60 5.41 1.51 -2.51
C PHE A 60 4.11 1.10 -1.82
N ALA A 61 4.19 0.19 -0.84
CA ALA A 61 3.02 -0.23 -0.07
C ALA A 61 2.41 0.94 0.71
N SER A 62 3.22 1.76 1.38
CA SER A 62 2.75 2.96 2.07
C SER A 62 2.09 3.95 1.12
N TYR A 63 2.69 4.22 -0.04
CA TYR A 63 2.12 5.11 -1.04
C TYR A 63 0.77 4.60 -1.57
N THR A 64 0.71 3.31 -1.94
CA THR A 64 -0.42 2.72 -2.66
C THR A 64 -1.59 2.34 -1.74
N PHE A 65 -1.30 1.86 -0.52
CA PHE A 65 -2.30 1.31 0.40
C PHE A 65 -2.56 2.18 1.64
N ILE A 66 -1.76 3.23 1.85
CA ILE A 66 -1.95 4.16 2.97
C ILE A 66 -2.16 5.59 2.45
N TYR A 67 -1.12 6.23 1.89
CA TYR A 67 -1.13 7.67 1.63
C TYR A 67 -2.20 8.09 0.63
N LYS A 68 -2.20 7.49 -0.55
CA LYS A 68 -3.18 7.84 -1.60
C LYS A 68 -4.61 7.46 -1.23
N PRO A 69 -4.89 6.28 -0.64
CA PRO A 69 -6.23 5.95 -0.15
C PRO A 69 -6.74 6.87 0.94
N LEU A 70 -5.92 7.20 1.95
CA LEU A 70 -6.30 8.15 3.00
C LEU A 70 -6.62 9.54 2.44
N MET A 71 -5.76 10.07 1.57
CA MET A 71 -6.01 11.36 0.94
C MET A 71 -7.25 11.33 0.04
N PHE A 72 -7.48 10.21 -0.65
CA PHE A 72 -8.69 10.02 -1.42
C PHE A 72 -9.94 10.14 -0.53
N CYS A 73 -10.01 9.38 0.57
CA CYS A 73 -11.13 9.45 1.51
C CYS A 73 -11.27 10.83 2.16
N TYR A 74 -10.16 11.45 2.58
CA TYR A 74 -10.14 12.77 3.21
C TYR A 74 -10.70 13.87 2.30
N TYR A 75 -10.24 13.93 1.05
CA TYR A 75 -10.62 15.01 0.14
C TYR A 75 -11.95 14.79 -0.57
N THR A 76 -12.27 13.56 -0.95
CA THR A 76 -13.49 13.30 -1.73
C THR A 76 -14.74 13.20 -0.87
N LYS A 77 -14.57 12.93 0.45
CA LYS A 77 -15.68 12.57 1.34
C LYS A 77 -16.59 11.51 0.70
N ALA A 78 -15.95 10.60 -0.04
CA ALA A 78 -16.65 9.51 -0.71
C ALA A 78 -17.36 8.64 0.34
N ASP A 79 -18.36 7.90 -0.11
CA ASP A 79 -19.07 6.91 0.72
C ASP A 79 -18.23 5.64 0.90
N VAL A 80 -16.97 5.84 1.28
CA VAL A 80 -16.00 4.81 1.66
C VAL A 80 -15.14 5.36 2.80
N ASP A 81 -14.85 4.52 3.76
CA ASP A 81 -13.97 4.81 4.88
C ASP A 81 -12.83 3.79 4.90
N ILE A 82 -11.72 4.10 5.56
CA ILE A 82 -10.56 3.23 5.62
C ILE A 82 -10.02 3.15 7.04
N LYS A 83 -9.69 1.93 7.49
CA LYS A 83 -9.00 1.71 8.75
C LYS A 83 -7.83 0.75 8.51
N ILE A 84 -6.67 1.10 9.01
CA ILE A 84 -5.44 0.36 8.77
C ILE A 84 -4.86 -0.13 10.09
N LEU A 85 -4.78 -1.43 10.26
CA LEU A 85 -4.04 -2.08 11.33
C LEU A 85 -2.63 -2.36 10.80
N TYR A 86 -1.66 -1.52 11.16
CA TYR A 86 -0.30 -1.58 10.63
C TYR A 86 0.64 -2.23 11.65
N PHE A 87 1.22 -3.35 11.27
CA PHE A 87 2.22 -4.12 12.04
C PHE A 87 3.62 -3.86 11.44
N PRO A 88 4.34 -2.82 11.93
CA PRO A 88 5.62 -2.41 11.40
C PRO A 88 6.75 -3.23 12.06
N LEU A 89 7.07 -4.39 11.50
CA LEU A 89 8.09 -5.28 12.07
C LEU A 89 9.54 -4.81 11.80
N GLU A 90 9.73 -3.81 10.92
CA GLU A 90 11.06 -3.30 10.53
C GLU A 90 11.34 -1.90 11.08
N GLU A 91 10.33 -1.05 11.22
CA GLU A 91 10.48 0.37 11.58
C GLU A 91 9.54 0.77 12.72
N THR A 92 9.88 1.86 13.42
CA THR A 92 8.99 2.39 14.47
C THR A 92 7.87 3.27 13.90
N PRO A 93 6.74 3.40 14.61
CA PRO A 93 5.63 4.29 14.21
C PRO A 93 6.06 5.73 13.93
N GLU A 94 7.02 6.27 14.72
CA GLU A 94 7.53 7.64 14.55
C GLU A 94 8.27 7.80 13.22
N ARG A 95 9.01 6.79 12.76
CA ARG A 95 9.68 6.83 11.45
C ARG A 95 8.69 6.76 10.32
N ILE A 96 7.61 5.99 10.47
CA ILE A 96 6.53 5.91 9.51
C ILE A 96 5.83 7.26 9.41
N MET A 97 5.51 7.91 10.56
CA MET A 97 4.93 9.24 10.60
C MET A 97 5.83 10.29 9.93
N GLN A 98 7.14 10.29 10.21
CA GLN A 98 8.08 11.20 9.56
C GLN A 98 8.12 11.02 8.05
N ARG A 99 7.99 9.78 7.57
CA ARG A 99 7.91 9.48 6.14
C ARG A 99 6.60 10.00 5.54
N PHE A 100 5.50 9.84 6.25
CA PHE A 100 4.21 10.41 5.86
C PHE A 100 4.27 11.95 5.76
N ILE A 101 4.79 12.63 6.78
CA ILE A 101 4.94 14.09 6.78
C ILE A 101 5.81 14.55 5.60
N SER A 102 6.93 13.86 5.34
CA SER A 102 7.80 14.15 4.19
C SER A 102 7.04 14.05 2.86
N TRP A 103 6.26 12.99 2.68
CA TRP A 103 5.42 12.81 1.51
C TRP A 103 4.28 13.84 1.45
N LEU A 104 3.61 14.11 2.57
CA LEU A 104 2.51 15.08 2.65
C LEU A 104 2.96 16.49 2.24
N LEU A 105 4.08 16.97 2.74
CA LEU A 105 4.64 18.27 2.36
C LEU A 105 4.92 18.35 0.86
N PHE A 106 5.43 17.26 0.28
CA PHE A 106 5.69 17.17 -1.15
C PHE A 106 4.40 17.19 -1.98
N ASP A 107 3.41 16.36 -1.61
CA ASP A 107 2.12 16.26 -2.30
C ASP A 107 1.33 17.58 -2.17
N PHE A 108 1.25 18.12 -0.96
CA PHE A 108 0.57 19.38 -0.63
C PHE A 108 1.14 20.59 -1.38
N SER A 109 2.46 20.68 -1.48
CA SER A 109 3.13 21.76 -2.20
C SER A 109 3.26 21.52 -3.71
N HIS A 110 2.63 20.48 -4.26
CA HIS A 110 2.78 20.07 -5.66
C HIS A 110 4.24 19.88 -6.10
N GLY A 111 5.06 19.36 -5.20
CA GLY A 111 6.47 19.05 -5.44
C GLY A 111 7.44 20.20 -5.22
N GLU A 112 7.00 21.33 -4.68
CA GLU A 112 7.87 22.45 -4.34
C GLU A 112 8.68 22.19 -3.06
N ILE A 113 8.05 21.61 -2.04
CA ILE A 113 8.71 21.23 -0.78
C ILE A 113 9.16 19.77 -0.88
N ARG A 114 10.47 19.60 -1.07
CA ARG A 114 11.08 18.27 -1.11
C ARG A 114 12.06 18.14 0.06
N ILE A 115 11.57 17.62 1.18
CA ILE A 115 12.34 17.36 2.39
C ILE A 115 12.26 15.87 2.76
N SER A 116 13.42 15.22 2.94
CA SER A 116 13.44 13.80 3.28
C SER A 116 13.15 13.56 4.77
N PRO A 117 12.71 12.35 5.17
CA PRO A 117 12.57 11.98 6.57
C PRO A 117 13.87 12.12 7.37
N ARG A 118 15.02 11.96 6.69
CA ARG A 118 16.33 12.18 7.29
C ARG A 118 16.56 13.66 7.63
N ASP A 119 16.17 14.55 6.71
CA ASP A 119 16.33 16.00 6.89
C ASP A 119 15.35 16.50 7.97
N LEU A 120 14.13 15.98 8.03
CA LEU A 120 13.16 16.28 9.09
C LEU A 120 13.68 15.93 10.50
N ARG A 121 14.58 14.96 10.63
CA ARG A 121 15.23 14.64 11.91
C ARG A 121 16.35 15.61 12.31
N SER A 122 16.64 16.61 11.52
CA SER A 122 17.72 17.59 11.78
C SER A 122 19.08 16.97 12.09
N THR A 123 19.39 15.81 11.49
CA THR A 123 20.59 15.02 11.84
C THR A 123 21.91 15.78 11.55
N THR A 124 21.94 16.55 10.48
CA THR A 124 23.14 17.31 10.07
C THR A 124 22.88 18.82 9.92
N LYS A 125 21.63 19.22 9.69
CA LYS A 125 21.20 20.61 9.55
C LYS A 125 19.84 20.75 10.21
N ALA A 126 19.59 21.89 10.84
CA ALA A 126 18.28 22.20 11.40
C ALA A 126 17.24 22.27 10.29
N VAL A 127 16.03 21.79 10.57
CA VAL A 127 14.87 22.00 9.71
C VAL A 127 14.60 23.52 9.67
N PRO A 128 14.42 24.12 8.48
CA PRO A 128 14.07 25.52 8.37
C PRO A 128 12.77 25.85 9.12
N GLN A 129 12.72 27.03 9.77
CA GLN A 129 11.55 27.42 10.56
C GLN A 129 10.28 27.46 9.70
N GLU A 130 10.38 27.90 8.44
CA GLU A 130 9.25 27.96 7.51
C GLU A 130 8.61 26.58 7.27
N ILE A 131 9.41 25.50 7.27
CA ILE A 131 8.90 24.14 7.16
C ILE A 131 8.18 23.74 8.44
N LEU A 132 8.71 24.09 9.61
CA LEU A 132 8.04 23.83 10.89
C LEU A 132 6.71 24.60 10.99
N ASP A 133 6.68 25.85 10.51
CA ASP A 133 5.48 26.69 10.47
C ASP A 133 4.40 26.08 9.54
N ILE A 134 4.82 25.53 8.39
CA ILE A 134 3.91 24.80 7.48
C ILE A 134 3.38 23.53 8.14
N ILE A 135 4.25 22.73 8.78
CA ILE A 135 3.81 21.53 9.51
C ILE A 135 2.84 21.91 10.64
N ALA A 136 3.05 23.02 11.32
CA ALA A 136 2.19 23.51 12.39
C ALA A 136 0.90 24.21 11.90
N SER A 137 0.73 24.39 10.59
CA SER A 137 -0.50 24.99 10.05
C SER A 137 -1.71 24.10 10.30
N GLU A 138 -2.88 24.71 10.52
CA GLU A 138 -4.14 24.02 10.80
C GLU A 138 -4.45 22.95 9.73
N GLU A 139 -4.28 23.29 8.45
CA GLU A 139 -4.57 22.40 7.32
C GLU A 139 -3.69 21.14 7.31
N ILE A 140 -2.39 21.26 7.59
CA ILE A 140 -1.47 20.10 7.68
C ILE A 140 -1.73 19.30 8.94
N GLN A 141 -2.01 19.95 10.07
CA GLN A 141 -2.33 19.30 11.33
C GLN A 141 -3.63 18.49 11.24
N ASP A 142 -4.65 18.99 10.56
CA ASP A 142 -5.90 18.25 10.31
C ASP A 142 -5.66 16.97 9.52
N ILE A 143 -4.79 17.00 8.50
CA ILE A 143 -4.43 15.81 7.72
C ILE A 143 -3.62 14.83 8.58
N ILE A 144 -2.67 15.31 9.39
CA ILE A 144 -1.89 14.46 10.30
C ILE A 144 -2.81 13.79 11.32
N LYS A 145 -3.74 14.53 11.90
CA LYS A 145 -4.73 13.99 12.83
C LYS A 145 -5.62 12.93 12.16
N TYR A 146 -6.08 13.19 10.93
CA TYR A 146 -6.83 12.20 10.15
C TYR A 146 -6.03 10.92 9.93
N PHE A 147 -4.72 11.04 9.63
CA PHE A 147 -3.82 9.88 9.52
C PHE A 147 -3.77 9.10 10.84
N GLU A 148 -3.58 9.77 11.98
CA GLU A 148 -3.52 9.14 13.32
C GLU A 148 -4.84 8.45 13.68
N GLU A 149 -5.97 9.03 13.33
CA GLU A 149 -7.30 8.45 13.59
C GLU A 149 -7.58 7.19 12.76
N HIS A 150 -6.95 7.04 11.58
CA HIS A 150 -7.23 5.96 10.64
C HIS A 150 -6.18 4.86 10.62
N ILE A 151 -5.02 5.05 11.26
CA ILE A 151 -3.96 4.05 11.36
C ILE A 151 -3.73 3.67 12.81
N ILE A 152 -3.81 2.38 13.08
CA ILE A 152 -3.52 1.80 14.40
C ILE A 152 -2.22 1.02 14.30
N PHE A 153 -1.30 1.29 15.21
CA PHE A 153 -0.04 0.56 15.38
C PHE A 153 -0.15 -0.34 16.62
N PRO A 154 -0.40 -1.65 16.47
CA PRO A 154 -0.49 -2.55 17.61
C PRO A 154 0.89 -2.84 18.20
N ASP A 155 1.12 -2.47 19.46
CA ASP A 155 2.44 -2.55 20.11
C ASP A 155 2.89 -3.98 20.48
N GLU A 156 1.97 -4.94 20.66
CA GLU A 156 2.26 -6.24 21.25
C GLU A 156 2.11 -7.43 20.28
N ALA A 157 1.79 -7.21 19.02
CA ALA A 157 1.42 -8.28 18.10
C ALA A 157 2.47 -8.47 17.02
N CYS A 158 3.57 -9.18 17.34
CA CYS A 158 4.68 -9.43 16.39
C CYS A 158 4.73 -10.86 15.85
N ASN A 159 3.89 -11.78 16.35
CA ASN A 159 3.81 -13.17 15.88
C ASN A 159 2.44 -13.47 15.23
N PRO A 160 2.30 -14.57 14.47
CA PRO A 160 1.08 -14.89 13.73
C PRO A 160 -0.19 -14.92 14.59
N THR A 161 -0.13 -15.57 15.74
CA THR A 161 -1.31 -15.69 16.64
C THR A 161 -1.64 -14.36 17.31
N GLY A 162 -0.65 -13.53 17.66
CA GLY A 162 -0.85 -12.20 18.22
C GLY A 162 -1.55 -11.29 17.21
N ILE A 163 -1.04 -11.22 15.97
CA ILE A 163 -1.65 -10.45 14.88
C ILE A 163 -3.10 -10.89 14.64
N TYR A 164 -3.32 -12.22 14.52
CA TYR A 164 -4.64 -12.78 14.32
C TYR A 164 -5.62 -12.40 15.44
N LYS A 165 -5.22 -12.60 16.70
CA LYS A 165 -6.08 -12.30 17.88
C LYS A 165 -6.39 -10.80 17.96
N TYR A 166 -5.41 -9.94 17.68
CA TYR A 166 -5.62 -8.49 17.64
C TYR A 166 -6.68 -8.10 16.62
N CYS A 167 -6.54 -8.60 15.39
CA CYS A 167 -7.48 -8.31 14.31
C CYS A 167 -8.88 -8.85 14.60
N VAL A 168 -9.01 -10.06 15.20
CA VAL A 168 -10.31 -10.61 15.59
C VAL A 168 -10.95 -9.75 16.67
N ARG A 169 -10.21 -9.37 17.73
CA ARG A 169 -10.71 -8.48 18.78
C ARG A 169 -11.20 -7.16 18.19
N TYR A 170 -10.40 -6.51 17.33
CA TYR A 170 -10.82 -5.28 16.67
C TYR A 170 -12.10 -5.47 15.85
N ALA A 171 -12.22 -6.59 15.12
CA ALA A 171 -13.45 -6.88 14.37
C ALA A 171 -14.66 -7.04 15.30
N GLU A 172 -14.52 -7.74 16.43
CA GLU A 172 -15.60 -7.95 17.41
C GLU A 172 -16.01 -6.68 18.14
N GLU A 173 -15.08 -5.73 18.32
CA GLU A 173 -15.35 -4.39 18.88
C GLU A 173 -16.09 -3.47 17.90
N HIS A 174 -16.01 -3.76 16.57
CA HIS A 174 -16.55 -2.91 15.49
C HIS A 174 -17.50 -3.69 14.58
N GLY A 175 -18.22 -4.66 15.14
CA GLY A 175 -19.19 -5.45 14.40
C GLY A 175 -19.69 -6.63 15.21
N LYS A 176 -20.53 -7.45 14.61
CA LYS A 176 -21.20 -8.54 15.30
C LYS A 176 -20.95 -9.89 14.65
N THR A 177 -20.38 -10.81 15.41
CA THR A 177 -20.19 -12.20 15.01
C THR A 177 -21.41 -13.04 15.38
N TYR A 178 -21.93 -13.80 14.42
CA TYR A 178 -23.04 -14.72 14.60
C TYR A 178 -22.55 -16.15 14.56
N TYR A 179 -23.13 -16.98 15.42
CA TYR A 179 -22.81 -18.39 15.52
C TYR A 179 -24.07 -19.22 15.29
N LYS A 180 -23.87 -20.45 14.78
CA LYS A 180 -24.93 -21.46 14.64
C LYS A 180 -24.49 -22.76 15.28
N THR A 181 -25.47 -23.60 15.69
CA THR A 181 -25.18 -24.92 16.20
C THR A 181 -24.78 -25.84 15.04
N GLY A 182 -23.53 -26.28 15.06
CA GLY A 182 -23.01 -27.32 14.17
C GLY A 182 -22.96 -28.67 14.88
N LYS A 183 -23.18 -29.76 14.12
CA LYS A 183 -23.04 -31.12 14.62
C LYS A 183 -21.77 -31.75 14.08
N TYR A 184 -21.01 -32.43 14.93
CA TYR A 184 -19.82 -33.18 14.54
C TYR A 184 -19.81 -34.54 15.29
N LYS A 185 -19.13 -35.54 14.72
CA LYS A 185 -18.87 -36.79 15.43
C LYS A 185 -17.55 -36.70 16.15
N ASP A 186 -17.54 -37.03 17.45
CA ASP A 186 -16.32 -37.16 18.21
C ASP A 186 -15.55 -38.44 17.85
N GLU A 187 -14.42 -38.68 18.50
CA GLU A 187 -13.57 -39.88 18.27
C GLU A 187 -14.24 -41.20 18.60
N PHE A 188 -15.34 -41.16 19.36
CA PHE A 188 -16.18 -42.33 19.70
C PHE A 188 -17.40 -42.48 18.78
N GLY A 189 -17.55 -41.59 17.76
CA GLY A 189 -18.68 -41.61 16.83
C GLY A 189 -19.97 -40.98 17.39
N ILE A 190 -19.94 -40.40 18.59
CA ILE A 190 -21.09 -39.76 19.23
C ILE A 190 -21.28 -38.36 18.59
N ILE A 191 -22.54 -38.03 18.27
CA ILE A 191 -22.88 -36.72 17.72
C ILE A 191 -22.84 -35.68 18.86
N GLN A 192 -21.92 -34.72 18.74
CA GLN A 192 -21.77 -33.57 19.64
C GLN A 192 -22.25 -32.29 18.93
N GLU A 193 -22.73 -31.33 19.72
CA GLU A 193 -23.07 -30.01 19.21
C GLU A 193 -22.02 -28.99 19.61
N LYS A 194 -21.65 -28.11 18.67
CA LYS A 194 -20.70 -27.04 18.89
C LYS A 194 -21.18 -25.76 18.22
N GLN A 195 -20.99 -24.63 18.89
CA GLN A 195 -21.16 -23.32 18.23
C GLN A 195 -20.07 -23.15 17.18
N VAL A 196 -20.47 -22.95 15.94
CA VAL A 196 -19.58 -22.70 14.80
C VAL A 196 -19.90 -21.34 14.22
N PHE A 197 -18.87 -20.65 13.72
CA PHE A 197 -19.01 -19.38 13.03
C PHE A 197 -20.06 -19.49 11.92
N ASP A 198 -20.99 -18.56 11.88
CA ASP A 198 -21.98 -18.45 10.81
C ASP A 198 -21.64 -17.29 9.86
N ARG A 199 -21.65 -16.08 10.38
CA ARG A 199 -21.32 -14.87 9.67
C ARG A 199 -20.84 -13.77 10.60
N TYR A 200 -20.24 -12.74 10.02
CA TYR A 200 -19.86 -11.49 10.65
C TYR A 200 -20.55 -10.33 9.93
N GLU A 201 -21.06 -9.38 10.65
CA GLU A 201 -21.64 -8.14 10.16
C GLU A 201 -20.84 -6.97 10.75
N GLN A 202 -20.25 -6.18 9.89
CA GLN A 202 -19.45 -5.01 10.23
C GLN A 202 -20.39 -3.82 10.53
N ASP A 203 -20.10 -3.03 11.58
CA ASP A 203 -20.95 -1.88 11.94
C ASP A 203 -21.01 -0.84 10.82
N ASN A 204 -19.87 -0.56 10.17
CA ASN A 204 -19.80 0.27 8.98
C ASN A 204 -19.42 -0.57 7.76
N SER A 205 -20.38 -0.96 6.93
CA SER A 205 -20.16 -1.78 5.74
C SER A 205 -19.31 -1.09 4.67
N ASN A 206 -19.14 0.23 4.74
CA ASN A 206 -18.34 1.03 3.82
C ASN A 206 -16.90 1.25 4.31
N GLU A 207 -16.54 0.76 5.49
CA GLU A 207 -15.18 0.80 6.02
C GLU A 207 -14.32 -0.30 5.42
N TYR A 208 -13.23 0.09 4.76
CA TYR A 208 -12.20 -0.81 4.21
C TYR A 208 -11.15 -1.06 5.28
N ARG A 209 -11.09 -2.27 5.81
CA ARG A 209 -10.15 -2.68 6.88
C ARG A 209 -8.92 -3.33 6.29
N ILE A 210 -7.81 -2.64 6.34
CA ILE A 210 -6.52 -3.13 5.85
C ILE A 210 -5.70 -3.68 7.02
N ILE A 211 -5.10 -4.85 6.83
CA ILE A 211 -4.05 -5.38 7.71
C ILE A 211 -2.75 -5.25 6.94
N MET A 212 -1.86 -4.35 7.35
CA MET A 212 -0.55 -4.21 6.73
C MET A 212 0.54 -4.83 7.60
N VAL A 213 1.34 -5.73 7.04
CA VAL A 213 2.50 -6.35 7.71
C VAL A 213 3.75 -6.04 6.93
N ASP A 214 4.66 -5.23 7.51
CA ASP A 214 5.90 -4.77 6.88
C ASP A 214 7.12 -5.09 7.76
N THR A 215 7.82 -6.15 7.47
CA THR A 215 7.73 -7.17 6.43
C THR A 215 7.56 -8.55 7.08
N ILE A 216 6.82 -9.44 6.45
CA ILE A 216 6.54 -10.79 7.00
C ILE A 216 7.82 -11.60 7.27
N ASN A 217 8.92 -11.29 6.58
CA ASN A 217 10.23 -11.95 6.80
C ASN A 217 10.84 -11.67 8.19
N LEU A 218 10.30 -10.68 8.93
CA LEU A 218 10.73 -10.31 10.28
C LEU A 218 9.71 -10.70 11.36
N ILE A 219 8.71 -11.51 11.00
CA ILE A 219 7.71 -11.96 11.97
C ILE A 219 8.35 -12.84 13.05
N ASP A 220 7.96 -12.62 14.31
CA ASP A 220 8.41 -13.45 15.41
C ASP A 220 7.93 -14.90 15.25
N THR A 221 8.83 -15.84 15.50
CA THR A 221 8.50 -17.27 15.45
C THR A 221 7.73 -17.68 16.70
N GLU A 222 6.74 -18.54 16.53
CA GLU A 222 6.06 -19.16 17.65
C GLU A 222 6.82 -20.39 18.16
N ARG A 223 6.57 -20.76 19.41
CA ARG A 223 7.24 -21.90 20.04
C ARG A 223 7.13 -23.16 19.19
N GLY A 224 8.27 -23.73 18.84
CA GLY A 224 8.36 -24.96 18.03
C GLY A 224 8.14 -24.75 16.52
N MET A 225 8.03 -23.51 16.05
CA MET A 225 7.92 -23.18 14.63
C MET A 225 9.18 -22.55 14.07
N THR A 226 9.46 -22.85 12.81
CA THR A 226 10.46 -22.12 12.02
C THR A 226 9.85 -20.80 11.51
N LEU A 227 10.68 -19.86 11.05
CA LEU A 227 10.24 -18.62 10.42
C LEU A 227 9.27 -18.91 9.27
N LYS A 228 9.61 -19.86 8.40
CA LYS A 228 8.74 -20.29 7.30
C LYS A 228 7.36 -20.73 7.79
N GLN A 229 7.30 -21.57 8.82
CA GLN A 229 6.04 -22.06 9.37
C GLN A 229 5.22 -20.91 9.99
N SER A 230 5.86 -19.93 10.61
CA SER A 230 5.20 -18.73 11.14
C SER A 230 4.63 -17.86 10.00
N MET A 231 5.40 -17.65 8.93
CA MET A 231 4.92 -16.94 7.73
C MET A 231 3.73 -17.65 7.09
N ASP A 232 3.81 -18.97 6.91
CA ASP A 232 2.74 -19.80 6.35
C ASP A 232 1.47 -19.72 7.20
N LYS A 233 1.62 -19.75 8.52
CA LYS A 233 0.51 -19.64 9.49
C LYS A 233 -0.17 -18.26 9.43
N LEU A 234 0.60 -17.17 9.37
CA LEU A 234 0.02 -15.85 9.22
C LEU A 234 -0.76 -15.72 7.91
N SER A 235 -0.17 -16.19 6.80
CA SER A 235 -0.84 -16.19 5.50
C SER A 235 -2.16 -16.96 5.54
N GLU A 236 -2.18 -18.14 6.17
CA GLU A 236 -3.38 -18.93 6.36
C GLU A 236 -4.44 -18.18 7.20
N TYR A 237 -4.03 -17.53 8.30
CA TYR A 237 -4.93 -16.71 9.11
C TYR A 237 -5.52 -15.54 8.31
N CYS A 238 -4.68 -14.85 7.53
CA CYS A 238 -5.13 -13.77 6.65
C CYS A 238 -6.16 -14.25 5.63
N ALA A 239 -5.89 -15.38 4.95
CA ALA A 239 -6.76 -15.88 3.89
C ALA A 239 -8.05 -16.49 4.41
N LYS A 240 -7.94 -17.47 5.34
CA LYS A 240 -9.09 -18.29 5.75
C LYS A 240 -10.02 -17.60 6.74
N TYR A 241 -9.45 -16.75 7.60
CA TYR A 241 -10.20 -16.16 8.69
C TYR A 241 -10.39 -14.66 8.52
N LEU A 242 -9.31 -13.89 8.47
CA LEU A 242 -9.41 -12.44 8.48
C LEU A 242 -10.09 -11.90 7.23
N ARG A 243 -9.68 -12.36 6.05
CA ARG A 243 -10.34 -12.00 4.79
C ARG A 243 -11.74 -12.59 4.68
N ASN A 244 -11.86 -13.91 4.81
CA ASN A 244 -13.11 -14.60 4.46
C ASN A 244 -14.22 -14.48 5.51
N ARG A 245 -13.87 -14.21 6.77
CA ARG A 245 -14.86 -14.11 7.85
C ARG A 245 -15.10 -12.68 8.32
N TYR A 246 -14.03 -11.88 8.43
CA TYR A 246 -14.07 -10.54 9.03
C TYR A 246 -13.89 -9.41 8.02
N HIS A 247 -13.89 -9.74 6.72
CA HIS A 247 -13.84 -8.80 5.59
C HIS A 247 -12.61 -7.90 5.53
N TYR A 248 -11.51 -8.29 6.17
CA TYR A 248 -10.24 -7.59 6.06
C TYR A 248 -9.62 -7.73 4.67
N SER A 249 -8.84 -6.74 4.28
CA SER A 249 -7.98 -6.76 3.11
C SER A 249 -6.51 -6.79 3.55
N PRO A 250 -5.92 -7.99 3.71
CA PRO A 250 -4.51 -8.10 4.08
C PRO A 250 -3.60 -7.57 2.99
N VAL A 251 -2.57 -6.80 3.38
CA VAL A 251 -1.47 -6.31 2.55
C VAL A 251 -0.17 -6.79 3.18
N ILE A 252 0.37 -7.87 2.65
CA ILE A 252 1.58 -8.51 3.18
C ILE A 252 2.78 -8.12 2.32
N ILE A 253 3.78 -7.54 2.95
CA ILE A 253 5.03 -7.18 2.30
C ILE A 253 6.02 -8.31 2.50
N GLN A 254 6.53 -8.89 1.41
CA GLN A 254 7.49 -10.00 1.44
C GLN A 254 8.68 -9.73 0.52
N GLN A 255 9.86 -10.05 1.00
CA GLN A 255 11.10 -9.89 0.23
C GLN A 255 11.32 -11.08 -0.70
N GLN A 256 11.87 -10.82 -1.90
CA GLN A 256 12.41 -11.85 -2.78
C GLN A 256 13.69 -12.46 -2.17
N SER A 257 13.92 -13.75 -2.39
CA SER A 257 15.11 -14.44 -1.89
C SER A 257 16.40 -13.99 -2.59
N PHE A 258 17.52 -14.05 -1.88
CA PHE A 258 18.84 -13.75 -2.41
C PHE A 258 19.29 -14.67 -3.56
N ASP A 259 18.83 -15.91 -3.58
CA ASP A 259 19.18 -16.87 -4.64
C ASP A 259 18.73 -16.39 -6.03
N GLN A 260 17.72 -15.53 -6.08
CA GLN A 260 17.23 -14.90 -7.31
C GLN A 260 18.04 -13.64 -7.70
N GLU A 261 18.90 -13.12 -6.81
CA GLU A 261 19.80 -11.99 -7.11
C GLU A 261 21.14 -12.49 -7.68
N GLY A 262 21.37 -13.79 -7.78
CA GLY A 262 22.63 -14.39 -8.21
C GLY A 262 22.92 -14.22 -9.72
N ASN A 263 24.22 -14.33 -10.06
CA ASN A 263 24.71 -14.21 -11.44
C ASN A 263 24.05 -15.18 -12.42
N GLU A 264 23.55 -16.32 -11.97
CA GLU A 264 22.84 -17.30 -12.82
C GLU A 264 21.45 -16.79 -13.23
N ALA A 265 20.69 -16.23 -12.27
CA ALA A 265 19.39 -15.63 -12.57
C ALA A 265 19.54 -14.45 -13.58
N PHE A 266 20.61 -13.66 -13.44
CA PHE A 266 20.95 -12.60 -14.36
C PHE A 266 21.27 -13.13 -15.77
N LYS A 267 22.10 -14.17 -15.88
CA LYS A 267 22.49 -14.78 -17.16
C LYS A 267 21.30 -15.35 -17.94
N ILE A 268 20.28 -15.84 -17.25
CA ILE A 268 19.07 -16.42 -17.88
C ILE A 268 17.93 -15.40 -18.01
N GLY A 269 18.16 -14.11 -17.72
CA GLY A 269 17.15 -13.04 -17.83
C GLY A 269 16.01 -13.11 -16.82
N ARG A 270 16.16 -13.89 -15.74
CA ARG A 270 15.12 -14.11 -14.71
C ARG A 270 15.31 -13.20 -13.48
N VAL A 271 15.69 -11.97 -13.67
CA VAL A 271 15.90 -11.01 -12.56
C VAL A 271 14.65 -10.24 -12.13
N ARG A 272 13.47 -10.60 -12.65
CA ARG A 272 12.20 -9.98 -12.24
C ARG A 272 11.66 -10.61 -10.94
N PRO A 273 10.94 -9.86 -10.10
CA PRO A 273 10.16 -10.44 -9.02
C PRO A 273 9.20 -11.52 -9.55
N SER A 274 9.11 -12.62 -8.83
CA SER A 274 8.28 -13.76 -9.27
C SER A 274 7.75 -14.54 -8.09
N VAL A 275 6.73 -15.38 -8.31
CA VAL A 275 6.25 -16.33 -7.30
C VAL A 275 7.36 -17.28 -6.86
N ALA A 276 8.23 -17.70 -7.77
CA ALA A 276 9.37 -18.58 -7.46
C ALA A 276 10.38 -17.90 -6.52
N GLY A 277 10.53 -16.57 -6.64
CA GLY A 277 11.43 -15.78 -5.82
C GLY A 277 10.94 -15.47 -4.39
N LEU A 278 9.71 -15.82 -4.03
CA LEU A 278 9.19 -15.73 -2.66
C LEU A 278 9.75 -16.86 -1.79
N GLY A 279 11.08 -16.97 -1.71
CA GLY A 279 11.87 -18.10 -1.24
C GLY A 279 11.41 -18.75 0.06
N ASP A 280 11.26 -17.98 1.14
CA ASP A 280 10.97 -18.50 2.48
C ASP A 280 9.54 -19.07 2.58
N SER A 281 8.55 -18.43 1.97
CA SER A 281 7.17 -18.90 1.91
C SER A 281 6.52 -18.57 0.57
N LYS A 282 6.02 -19.59 -0.12
CA LYS A 282 5.17 -19.46 -1.32
C LYS A 282 3.67 -19.43 -0.96
N TYR A 283 3.34 -19.61 0.32
CA TYR A 283 1.95 -19.62 0.77
C TYR A 283 1.28 -18.26 0.62
N THR A 284 2.05 -17.17 0.83
CA THR A 284 1.56 -15.80 0.62
C THR A 284 1.03 -15.59 -0.80
N SER A 285 1.78 -15.99 -1.83
CA SER A 285 1.30 -15.88 -3.22
C SER A 285 0.15 -16.82 -3.53
N ARG A 286 0.15 -18.03 -2.95
CA ARG A 286 -0.95 -18.99 -3.10
C ARG A 286 -2.25 -18.47 -2.48
N ASP A 287 -2.16 -17.79 -1.35
CA ASP A 287 -3.31 -17.35 -0.58
C ASP A 287 -3.82 -15.96 -1.03
N SER A 288 -2.96 -15.15 -1.65
CA SER A 288 -3.30 -13.81 -2.16
C SER A 288 -4.25 -13.85 -3.35
N ASN A 289 -5.09 -12.82 -3.47
CA ASN A 289 -5.85 -12.54 -4.68
C ASN A 289 -4.96 -11.85 -5.72
N VAL A 290 -4.11 -10.92 -5.25
CA VAL A 290 -3.24 -10.10 -6.08
C VAL A 290 -1.81 -10.15 -5.54
N VAL A 291 -0.83 -10.36 -6.41
CA VAL A 291 0.60 -10.24 -6.10
C VAL A 291 1.22 -9.19 -7.01
N LEU A 292 1.71 -8.12 -6.42
CA LEU A 292 2.38 -7.02 -7.10
C LEU A 292 3.90 -7.12 -6.89
N GLY A 293 4.65 -7.15 -7.97
CA GLY A 293 6.11 -7.13 -7.97
C GLY A 293 6.66 -5.76 -8.31
N LEU A 294 7.57 -5.24 -7.50
CA LEU A 294 8.27 -3.99 -7.79
C LEU A 294 9.72 -4.27 -8.17
N PHE A 295 10.07 -3.94 -9.40
CA PHE A 295 11.39 -4.18 -9.96
C PHE A 295 12.20 -2.90 -10.12
N SER A 296 13.48 -2.94 -9.73
CA SER A 296 14.46 -1.87 -9.95
C SER A 296 15.58 -2.33 -10.89
N PRO A 297 15.53 -2.04 -12.19
CA PRO A 297 16.54 -2.49 -13.15
C PRO A 297 17.93 -1.87 -12.90
N PHE A 298 17.99 -0.68 -12.27
CA PHE A 298 19.25 -0.03 -11.92
C PHE A 298 20.10 -0.85 -10.95
N ARG A 299 19.46 -1.56 -10.01
CA ARG A 299 20.17 -2.44 -9.03
C ARG A 299 20.89 -3.60 -9.70
N PHE A 300 20.41 -4.02 -10.87
CA PHE A 300 20.99 -5.09 -11.66
C PHE A 300 21.89 -4.56 -12.78
N ALA A 301 22.30 -3.28 -12.69
CA ALA A 301 23.16 -2.60 -13.65
C ALA A 301 22.69 -2.68 -15.12
N LEU A 302 21.38 -2.84 -15.33
CA LEU A 302 20.79 -2.78 -16.66
C LEU A 302 20.92 -1.37 -17.22
N LYS A 303 21.32 -1.25 -18.49
CA LYS A 303 21.44 0.05 -19.17
C LYS A 303 20.11 0.49 -19.77
N GLU A 304 19.33 -0.47 -20.23
CA GLU A 304 18.02 -0.30 -20.83
C GLU A 304 17.06 -1.37 -20.31
N TYR A 305 15.78 -1.03 -20.17
CA TYR A 305 14.72 -1.95 -19.78
C TYR A 305 13.37 -1.43 -20.26
N GLU A 306 12.60 -2.27 -20.98
CA GLU A 306 11.28 -1.94 -21.54
C GLU A 306 11.26 -0.59 -22.29
N GLY A 307 12.32 -0.31 -23.06
CA GLY A 307 12.48 0.90 -23.87
C GLY A 307 12.92 2.16 -23.08
N TYR A 308 13.19 2.05 -21.78
CA TYR A 308 13.67 3.17 -20.95
C TYR A 308 15.19 3.11 -20.76
N ASP A 309 15.85 4.28 -20.88
CA ASP A 309 17.29 4.45 -20.61
C ASP A 309 17.53 4.50 -19.08
N ILE A 310 17.84 3.35 -18.50
CA ILE A 310 18.07 3.20 -17.06
C ILE A 310 19.30 3.99 -16.60
N SER A 311 20.27 4.20 -17.49
CA SER A 311 21.48 4.98 -17.17
C SER A 311 21.14 6.44 -16.82
N LYS A 312 20.10 7.00 -17.43
CA LYS A 312 19.61 8.35 -17.14
C LYS A 312 18.70 8.39 -15.91
N PHE A 313 17.79 7.42 -15.80
CA PHE A 313 16.89 7.34 -14.63
C PHE A 313 17.64 6.97 -13.35
N LYS A 314 18.62 6.07 -13.42
CA LYS A 314 19.32 5.48 -12.27
C LYS A 314 18.30 4.86 -11.30
N ASP A 315 18.38 5.19 -10.00
CA ASP A 315 17.48 4.64 -8.98
C ASP A 315 16.08 5.31 -8.95
N ASN A 316 15.80 6.24 -9.84
CA ASN A 316 14.49 6.92 -9.91
C ASN A 316 13.48 6.24 -10.85
N ILE A 317 13.67 4.98 -11.19
CA ILE A 317 12.71 4.20 -11.98
C ILE A 317 12.38 2.87 -11.31
N ARG A 318 11.11 2.50 -11.34
CA ARG A 318 10.60 1.20 -10.91
C ARG A 318 9.63 0.67 -11.95
N PHE A 319 9.50 -0.63 -11.98
CA PHE A 319 8.50 -1.31 -12.79
C PHE A 319 7.60 -2.10 -11.86
N LEU A 320 6.32 -1.75 -11.86
CA LEU A 320 5.28 -2.48 -11.15
C LEU A 320 4.71 -3.53 -12.08
N GLU A 321 4.68 -4.78 -11.65
CA GLU A 321 4.20 -5.92 -12.41
C GLU A 321 3.09 -6.65 -11.66
N MET A 322 2.01 -7.02 -12.36
CA MET A 322 0.97 -7.91 -11.88
C MET A 322 1.45 -9.36 -12.02
N ILE A 323 2.00 -9.92 -10.94
CA ILE A 323 2.54 -11.30 -10.94
C ILE A 323 1.43 -12.33 -10.83
N VAL A 324 0.42 -12.05 -9.99
CA VAL A 324 -0.76 -12.88 -9.80
C VAL A 324 -1.98 -11.96 -9.76
N ASN A 325 -3.00 -12.32 -10.51
CA ASN A 325 -4.33 -11.74 -10.43
C ASN A 325 -5.35 -12.89 -10.56
N ARG A 326 -6.13 -13.16 -9.50
CA ARG A 326 -7.09 -14.27 -9.52
C ARG A 326 -8.35 -13.97 -10.31
N ASP A 327 -8.72 -12.70 -10.36
CA ASP A 327 -9.98 -12.24 -10.92
C ASP A 327 -9.80 -11.51 -12.27
N GLY A 328 -8.55 -11.44 -12.78
CA GLY A 328 -8.21 -10.75 -14.01
C GLY A 328 -6.98 -11.32 -14.73
N GLU A 329 -6.48 -10.56 -15.68
CA GLU A 329 -5.27 -10.92 -16.45
C GLU A 329 -4.00 -10.73 -15.62
N MET A 330 -2.97 -11.50 -15.93
CA MET A 330 -1.62 -11.38 -15.35
C MET A 330 -0.67 -10.73 -16.36
N GLY A 331 0.45 -10.19 -15.86
CA GLY A 331 1.53 -9.68 -16.72
C GLY A 331 1.41 -8.20 -17.07
N GLY A 332 0.41 -7.48 -16.56
CA GLY A 332 0.35 -6.03 -16.67
C GLY A 332 1.60 -5.37 -16.07
N LEU A 333 2.17 -4.39 -16.79
CA LEU A 333 3.41 -3.69 -16.42
C LEU A 333 3.19 -2.18 -16.40
N CYS A 334 3.51 -1.55 -15.25
CA CYS A 334 3.43 -0.11 -15.08
C CYS A 334 4.81 0.48 -14.75
N PRO A 335 5.44 1.20 -15.69
CA PRO A 335 6.67 1.95 -15.42
C PRO A 335 6.38 3.15 -14.53
N LEU A 336 7.13 3.28 -13.43
CA LEU A 336 6.94 4.30 -12.41
C LEU A 336 8.21 5.15 -12.26
N PHE A 337 8.05 6.46 -12.25
CA PHE A 337 9.03 7.36 -11.64
C PHE A 337 8.98 7.18 -10.13
N PHE A 338 10.15 7.06 -9.50
CA PHE A 338 10.28 6.89 -8.06
C PHE A 338 11.19 7.96 -7.46
N ASP A 339 10.66 8.77 -6.53
CA ASP A 339 11.44 9.64 -5.68
C ASP A 339 11.46 9.10 -4.25
N GLY A 340 12.50 8.31 -3.94
CA GLY A 340 12.65 7.67 -2.64
C GLY A 340 12.89 8.64 -1.47
N ALA A 341 13.27 9.89 -1.76
CA ALA A 341 13.46 10.89 -0.72
C ALA A 341 12.14 11.37 -0.10
N VAL A 342 11.06 11.33 -0.86
CA VAL A 342 9.73 11.78 -0.44
C VAL A 342 8.64 10.71 -0.64
N CYS A 343 9.04 9.45 -0.82
CA CYS A 343 8.11 8.33 -0.99
C CYS A 343 7.09 8.53 -2.11
N GLN A 344 7.48 9.18 -3.22
CA GLN A 344 6.59 9.51 -4.32
C GLN A 344 6.74 8.54 -5.48
N PHE A 345 5.60 8.08 -6.01
CA PHE A 345 5.51 7.27 -7.22
C PHE A 345 4.57 7.94 -8.23
N ASN A 346 5.00 8.03 -9.48
CA ASN A 346 4.19 8.56 -10.58
C ASN A 346 4.35 7.66 -11.81
N GLU A 347 3.29 7.44 -12.55
CA GLU A 347 3.41 6.74 -13.83
C GLU A 347 4.30 7.51 -14.80
N LEU A 348 5.25 6.81 -15.42
CA LEU A 348 6.11 7.39 -16.44
C LEU A 348 5.35 7.52 -17.76
N PRO A 349 5.64 8.56 -18.58
CA PRO A 349 5.26 8.59 -19.98
C PRO A 349 5.71 7.33 -20.70
N ARG A 350 5.05 6.94 -21.78
CA ARG A 350 5.52 5.82 -22.62
C ARG A 350 6.92 6.11 -23.17
N PRO A 351 7.76 5.10 -23.43
CA PRO A 351 9.14 5.32 -23.85
C PRO A 351 9.25 6.02 -25.21
N ASP A 352 8.22 5.95 -26.05
CA ASP A 352 8.09 6.64 -27.33
C ASP A 352 7.55 8.08 -27.23
N ASP A 353 7.02 8.49 -26.06
CA ASP A 353 6.65 9.87 -25.77
C ASP A 353 7.89 10.71 -25.42
N ASN A 354 8.58 11.16 -26.47
CA ASN A 354 9.83 11.92 -26.34
C ASN A 354 9.67 13.21 -25.51
N ASP A 355 8.54 13.91 -25.64
CA ASP A 355 8.30 15.17 -24.93
C ASP A 355 8.03 14.92 -23.43
N GLY A 356 7.25 13.91 -23.11
CA GLY A 356 7.01 13.47 -21.75
C GLY A 356 8.30 13.01 -21.06
N ILE A 357 9.08 12.17 -21.73
CA ILE A 357 10.37 11.67 -21.21
C ILE A 357 11.37 12.82 -21.02
N LYS A 358 11.42 13.79 -21.93
CA LYS A 358 12.27 14.97 -21.80
C LYS A 358 11.93 15.78 -20.55
N LYS A 359 10.65 16.01 -20.26
CA LYS A 359 10.19 16.69 -19.03
C LYS A 359 10.63 15.96 -17.76
N VAL A 360 10.54 14.61 -17.77
CA VAL A 360 11.03 13.80 -16.65
C VAL A 360 12.53 13.94 -16.46
N TYR A 361 13.32 13.94 -17.54
CA TYR A 361 14.77 14.15 -17.44
C TYR A 361 15.14 15.56 -16.94
N GLU A 362 14.39 16.57 -17.32
CA GLU A 362 14.58 17.96 -16.80
C GLU A 362 14.30 18.00 -15.30
N TYR A 363 13.22 17.35 -14.85
CA TYR A 363 12.91 17.21 -13.42
C TYR A 363 14.02 16.44 -12.68
N LEU A 364 14.51 15.34 -13.22
CA LEU A 364 15.63 14.57 -12.65
C LEU A 364 16.90 15.42 -12.50
N LYS A 365 17.23 16.26 -13.49
CA LYS A 365 18.36 17.20 -13.37
C LYS A 365 18.15 18.18 -12.23
N LYS A 366 16.94 18.73 -12.08
CA LYS A 366 16.59 19.65 -10.99
C LYS A 366 16.80 18.99 -9.63
N ILE A 367 16.21 17.84 -9.36
CA ILE A 367 16.30 17.19 -8.03
C ILE A 367 17.70 16.67 -7.71
N ARG A 368 18.52 16.33 -8.70
CA ARG A 368 19.91 15.89 -8.52
C ARG A 368 20.88 17.07 -8.38
N GLY A 369 20.64 18.16 -9.08
CA GLY A 369 21.43 19.40 -8.99
C GLY A 369 21.30 20.06 -7.62
N THR A 370 20.14 19.99 -6.99
CA THR A 370 19.90 20.52 -5.65
C THR A 370 20.55 19.71 -4.52
N ASN A 371 20.82 18.43 -4.74
CA ASN A 371 21.57 17.61 -3.78
C ASN A 371 23.09 17.88 -3.77
N SER A 372 23.64 18.55 -4.79
CA SER A 372 25.09 18.80 -4.92
C SER A 372 25.55 20.18 -4.39
N THR A 373 24.62 21.10 -4.14
CA THR A 373 24.96 22.41 -3.58
C THR A 373 23.98 22.78 -2.49
N SER A 374 24.49 22.87 -1.28
CA SER A 374 23.79 23.39 -0.09
C SER A 374 23.55 24.90 -0.16
N LYS A 375 23.18 25.46 -1.32
CA LYS A 375 22.86 26.87 -1.50
C LYS A 375 21.44 27.02 -2.02
N SER A 376 20.62 27.61 -1.14
CA SER A 376 19.35 28.28 -1.42
C SER A 376 18.22 27.51 -2.12
N PHE A 377 17.49 26.72 -1.38
CA PHE A 377 16.11 26.37 -1.72
C PHE A 377 15.12 27.53 -1.51
N PHE A 378 15.54 28.62 -0.90
CA PHE A 378 14.70 29.73 -0.42
C PHE A 378 14.72 31.00 -1.28
N SER A 379 15.15 30.96 -2.55
CA SER A 379 15.11 32.14 -3.41
C SER A 379 13.91 32.26 -4.33
N TYR A 380 12.97 31.32 -4.30
CA TYR A 380 11.67 31.49 -4.96
C TYR A 380 10.66 31.93 -3.91
N GLY A 381 10.50 33.25 -3.79
CA GLY A 381 9.56 33.86 -2.90
C GLY A 381 8.17 33.29 -3.04
N ILE A 382 7.62 32.80 -1.94
CA ILE A 382 6.18 32.74 -1.74
C ILE A 382 5.69 34.15 -2.00
N ARG A 383 5.14 34.40 -3.20
CA ARG A 383 4.49 35.68 -3.48
C ARG A 383 3.35 35.80 -2.50
N LYS A 384 3.48 36.75 -1.56
CA LYS A 384 2.47 37.17 -0.58
C LYS A 384 1.15 37.67 -1.20
N SER A 385 0.85 37.33 -2.44
CA SER A 385 -0.31 37.82 -3.17
C SER A 385 -1.21 36.71 -3.69
N ASP A 386 -1.67 35.81 -2.82
CA ASP A 386 -2.93 35.10 -3.14
C ASP A 386 -3.60 34.56 -1.87
N LYS A 387 -3.99 35.49 -1.00
CA LYS A 387 -4.95 35.24 0.09
C LYS A 387 -6.39 34.92 -0.41
N ARG A 388 -6.58 34.64 -1.71
CA ARG A 388 -7.91 34.38 -2.32
C ARG A 388 -8.00 33.08 -3.13
N LEU A 389 -7.12 32.10 -2.91
CA LEU A 389 -7.26 30.75 -3.49
C LEU A 389 -7.78 29.77 -2.45
N HIS A 390 -8.78 30.23 -1.66
CA HIS A 390 -9.50 29.35 -0.76
C HIS A 390 -10.53 28.52 -1.52
N ASN A 391 -10.43 27.22 -1.33
CA ASN A 391 -11.48 26.17 -1.31
C ASN A 391 -12.19 25.74 -2.58
N THR A 392 -12.24 26.45 -3.70
CA THR A 392 -13.03 25.99 -4.87
C THR A 392 -12.23 25.47 -6.03
N LYS A 393 -10.97 25.84 -6.21
CA LYS A 393 -10.11 25.35 -7.31
C LYS A 393 -9.29 24.10 -6.97
N LEU A 394 -9.00 23.85 -5.69
CA LEU A 394 -8.36 22.60 -5.27
C LEU A 394 -9.32 21.43 -5.45
N PHE A 395 -10.55 21.56 -5.00
CA PHE A 395 -11.59 20.54 -5.17
C PHE A 395 -11.86 20.19 -6.63
N SER A 396 -11.90 21.18 -7.53
CA SER A 396 -12.14 20.92 -8.95
C SER A 396 -10.95 20.25 -9.66
N LYS A 397 -9.71 20.48 -9.22
CA LYS A 397 -8.53 19.81 -9.78
C LYS A 397 -8.36 18.39 -9.26
N PHE A 398 -8.65 18.13 -7.97
CA PHE A 398 -8.65 16.76 -7.43
C PHE A 398 -9.79 15.92 -8.02
N ALA A 399 -11.00 16.45 -8.10
CA ALA A 399 -12.11 15.77 -8.75
C ALA A 399 -11.86 15.51 -10.26
N ALA A 400 -11.04 16.35 -10.91
CA ALA A 400 -10.62 16.13 -12.31
C ALA A 400 -9.49 15.11 -12.45
N LEU A 401 -8.74 14.80 -11.38
CA LEU A 401 -7.73 13.75 -11.35
C LEU A 401 -8.36 12.34 -11.20
N PHE A 402 -9.60 12.28 -10.73
CA PHE A 402 -10.35 11.03 -10.52
C PHE A 402 -11.59 10.89 -11.43
N LYS A 403 -11.82 11.84 -12.35
CA LYS A 403 -12.67 11.70 -13.52
C LYS A 403 -11.80 11.41 -14.74
#